data_e37fe26215fefa7985a025d5bdafe218
#
_entry.id   e37fe26215fefa7985a025d5bdafe218
#
_cell.length_a   1.000
_cell.length_b   1.000
_cell.length_c   1.000
_cell.angle_alpha   90.00
_cell.angle_beta   90.00
_cell.angle_gamma   90.00
#
_symmetry.space_group_name_H-M   'P 1'
#
loop_
_entity.id
_entity.type
_entity.pdbx_description
1 polymer ?
#
loop_
_entity_poly.entity_id
_entity_poly.type
_entity_poly.pdbx_seq_one_letter_code
_entity_poly.pdbx_strand_id
1 'polypeptide(L)'
;MAQVIQSPPLNLKSLLLTFLLVSGFFQGFTAHELNAQNPSQAIHSIEIEGTSDLEKAQILYMIESQVGEALDQRKLRQDIHILHDMNLFRDVQVEVETGEDGYLLRYVVTERARLADVRIEGLTLVSKTEIEKQLTVKVQDVFDFVKLRENEEIILEEYRKEGYPKVKVRSRVVEQDEMNYEVIFEIDEKPRVFLTDIYVSGTSFYSELDIKRFILSAEIDCFAWMNESGVFREEMVNQDLALISQQYLKNGFIKVFIDKPQVTIINNPDYSWLEVRLNITEGPQFYTGKVEVSGDLLGDTQDLLEPLNLKTGEIYNPFLQNRDRSQLNEIYQEQGYAFVRVVPKTKINEDNRTVDVNYQIIKREKAYI
;
A
#
# COMPACT_ATOMS: atom_id res chain seq x y z
N MET A 1 -36.61 16.19 -15.64
CA MET A 1 -35.92 17.48 -15.56
C MET A 1 -34.90 17.35 -14.43
N ALA A 2 -33.66 17.05 -14.74
CA ALA A 2 -32.59 16.87 -13.77
C ALA A 2 -31.85 18.20 -13.63
N GLN A 3 -31.88 18.79 -12.46
CA GLN A 3 -31.03 19.92 -12.11
C GLN A 3 -29.65 19.40 -11.69
N VAL A 4 -28.66 19.71 -12.50
CA VAL A 4 -27.25 19.54 -12.19
C VAL A 4 -26.86 20.68 -11.23
N ILE A 5 -26.54 20.34 -9.99
CA ILE A 5 -25.95 21.29 -9.05
C ILE A 5 -24.44 21.31 -9.32
N GLN A 6 -23.99 22.39 -9.99
CA GLN A 6 -22.59 22.73 -10.13
C GLN A 6 -22.05 23.26 -8.80
N SER A 7 -20.93 22.72 -8.37
CA SER A 7 -20.14 23.27 -7.27
C SER A 7 -19.66 24.69 -7.61
N PRO A 8 -19.71 25.66 -6.66
CA PRO A 8 -19.23 27.02 -6.91
C PRO A 8 -17.69 27.02 -7.06
N PRO A 9 -17.15 27.86 -7.93
CA PRO A 9 -15.71 27.99 -8.12
C PRO A 9 -15.07 28.62 -6.88
N LEU A 10 -13.98 28.01 -6.41
CA LEU A 10 -13.09 28.56 -5.39
C LEU A 10 -12.62 29.95 -5.80
N ASN A 11 -13.03 30.95 -5.06
CA ASN A 11 -12.72 32.34 -5.32
C ASN A 11 -11.29 32.64 -4.83
N LEU A 12 -10.32 32.56 -5.71
CA LEU A 12 -8.88 32.78 -5.47
C LEU A 12 -8.54 34.20 -4.95
N LYS A 13 -9.53 35.09 -4.86
CA LYS A 13 -9.32 36.48 -4.41
C LYS A 13 -9.41 36.66 -2.89
N SER A 14 -9.98 35.71 -2.15
CA SER A 14 -10.05 35.79 -0.69
C SER A 14 -8.74 35.37 -0.01
N LEU A 15 -7.88 34.58 -0.69
CA LEU A 15 -6.58 34.16 -0.16
C LEU A 15 -5.50 35.23 -0.20
N LEU A 16 -5.69 36.29 -0.99
CA LEU A 16 -4.72 37.39 -1.14
C LEU A 16 -4.95 38.56 -0.17
N LEU A 17 -6.12 38.62 0.48
CA LEU A 17 -6.42 39.73 1.39
C LEU A 17 -5.99 39.45 2.85
N THR A 18 -5.84 38.20 3.23
CA THR A 18 -5.36 37.82 4.57
C THR A 18 -3.85 37.90 4.71
N PHE A 19 -3.10 37.85 3.59
CA PHE A 19 -1.62 37.96 3.62
C PHE A 19 -1.11 39.41 3.63
N LEU A 20 -1.95 40.41 3.36
CA LEU A 20 -1.56 41.82 3.29
C LEU A 20 -1.75 42.58 4.59
N LEU A 21 -2.45 42.01 5.59
CA LEU A 21 -2.60 42.62 6.93
C LEU A 21 -1.50 42.23 7.94
N VAL A 22 -0.69 41.20 7.62
CA VAL A 22 0.45 40.79 8.49
C VAL A 22 1.73 41.56 8.13
N SER A 23 1.83 42.21 6.96
CA SER A 23 3.03 42.95 6.53
C SER A 23 3.05 44.44 6.94
N GLY A 24 2.00 44.93 7.56
CA GLY A 24 1.86 46.38 7.90
C GLY A 24 2.31 46.80 9.30
N PHE A 25 2.67 45.88 10.17
CA PHE A 25 3.05 46.22 11.58
C PHE A 25 4.50 45.90 11.97
N PHE A 26 5.37 45.67 10.96
CA PHE A 26 6.79 45.36 11.19
C PHE A 26 7.72 46.53 10.80
N GLN A 27 7.33 47.76 11.12
CA GLN A 27 8.29 48.90 11.10
C GLN A 27 8.41 49.46 12.50
N GLY A 28 9.48 49.07 13.19
CA GLY A 28 9.88 49.74 14.42
C GLY A 28 10.56 48.93 15.51
N PHE A 29 11.21 47.78 15.17
CA PHE A 29 12.14 47.21 16.16
C PHE A 29 13.57 47.34 15.65
N THR A 30 14.22 48.42 16.07
CA THR A 30 15.68 48.54 16.06
C THR A 30 16.27 47.47 16.98
N ALA A 31 17.25 46.75 16.49
CA ALA A 31 18.05 45.78 17.26
C ALA A 31 18.68 46.53 18.44
N HIS A 32 18.12 46.42 19.61
CA HIS A 32 18.76 46.79 20.88
C HIS A 32 19.14 45.48 21.58
N GLU A 33 20.41 45.38 21.90
CA GLU A 33 21.00 44.24 22.59
C GLU A 33 20.21 43.84 23.83
N LEU A 34 19.62 42.62 23.80
CA LEU A 34 19.00 41.98 24.94
C LEU A 34 20.05 41.36 25.82
N ASN A 35 20.62 42.19 26.73
CA ASN A 35 21.41 41.70 27.84
C ASN A 35 20.76 42.22 29.14
N ALA A 36 20.46 41.27 30.02
CA ALA A 36 19.97 41.36 31.38
C ALA A 36 18.48 40.94 31.60
N GLN A 37 18.38 39.87 32.35
CA GLN A 37 17.14 39.28 32.88
C GLN A 37 16.36 40.33 33.67
N ASN A 38 15.37 40.94 33.02
CA ASN A 38 14.36 41.73 33.70
C ASN A 38 13.22 40.75 34.06
N PRO A 39 12.82 40.58 35.32
CA PRO A 39 11.74 39.67 35.72
C PRO A 39 10.39 40.01 35.05
N SER A 40 10.26 41.22 34.51
CA SER A 40 9.09 41.65 33.72
C SER A 40 9.04 41.08 32.28
N GLN A 41 10.02 40.28 31.84
CA GLN A 41 10.05 39.67 30.53
C GLN A 41 9.84 38.14 30.53
N ALA A 42 9.49 37.59 31.67
CA ALA A 42 9.12 36.18 31.80
C ALA A 42 7.65 35.93 31.40
N ILE A 43 7.36 34.72 31.00
CA ILE A 43 5.98 34.27 30.81
C ILE A 43 5.28 34.20 32.16
N HIS A 44 4.30 35.05 32.37
CA HIS A 44 3.54 35.11 33.63
C HIS A 44 2.44 34.03 33.67
N SER A 45 1.74 33.85 32.55
CA SER A 45 0.68 32.86 32.45
C SER A 45 0.54 32.32 31.03
N ILE A 46 -0.01 31.12 30.92
CA ILE A 46 -0.35 30.45 29.63
C ILE A 46 -1.83 30.08 29.66
N GLU A 47 -2.58 30.58 28.70
CA GLU A 47 -3.99 30.30 28.50
C GLU A 47 -4.21 29.55 27.23
N ILE A 48 -5.20 28.64 27.20
CA ILE A 48 -5.58 27.86 26.01
C ILE A 48 -7.08 28.06 25.81
N GLU A 49 -7.43 28.46 24.60
CA GLU A 49 -8.81 28.70 24.17
C GLU A 49 -9.18 27.86 22.96
N GLY A 50 -10.47 27.53 22.82
CA GLY A 50 -11.01 26.86 21.66
C GLY A 50 -11.03 25.31 21.70
N THR A 51 -10.78 24.73 22.89
CA THR A 51 -10.82 23.26 23.06
C THR A 51 -11.31 22.89 24.46
N SER A 52 -11.56 21.61 24.71
CA SER A 52 -12.02 21.04 25.98
C SER A 52 -10.94 21.12 27.07
N ASP A 53 -11.37 21.06 28.36
CA ASP A 53 -10.45 21.13 29.51
C ASP A 53 -9.44 19.95 29.52
N LEU A 54 -9.82 18.78 29.03
CA LEU A 54 -8.93 17.65 28.93
C LEU A 54 -7.82 17.91 27.90
N GLU A 55 -8.18 18.45 26.74
CA GLU A 55 -7.24 18.79 25.68
C GLU A 55 -6.35 19.96 26.04
N LYS A 56 -6.88 20.96 26.80
CA LYS A 56 -6.06 22.04 27.40
C LYS A 56 -4.95 21.48 28.28
N ALA A 57 -5.27 20.53 29.15
CA ALA A 57 -4.26 19.87 29.96
C ALA A 57 -3.22 19.12 29.15
N GLN A 58 -3.63 18.48 28.06
CA GLN A 58 -2.74 17.79 27.15
C GLN A 58 -1.84 18.78 26.39
N ILE A 59 -2.36 19.88 25.89
CA ILE A 59 -1.60 20.95 25.24
C ILE A 59 -0.53 21.49 26.21
N LEU A 60 -0.91 21.85 27.43
CA LEU A 60 0.03 22.35 28.45
C LEU A 60 1.16 21.37 28.77
N TYR A 61 0.90 20.07 28.68
CA TYR A 61 1.92 19.03 28.84
C TYR A 61 2.88 18.91 27.63
N MET A 62 2.39 19.18 26.43
CA MET A 62 3.13 18.95 25.19
C MET A 62 3.98 20.14 24.74
N ILE A 63 3.57 21.37 25.06
CA ILE A 63 4.30 22.59 24.67
C ILE A 63 5.61 22.74 25.45
N GLU A 64 6.63 23.35 24.81
CA GLU A 64 7.92 23.59 25.41
C GLU A 64 7.98 24.89 26.24
N SER A 65 7.10 25.86 25.94
CA SER A 65 7.02 27.12 26.68
C SER A 65 6.43 26.89 28.07
N GLN A 66 7.10 27.42 29.09
CA GLN A 66 6.68 27.26 30.49
C GLN A 66 6.56 28.60 31.21
N VAL A 67 5.62 28.67 32.20
CA VAL A 67 5.48 29.81 33.07
C VAL A 67 6.75 30.05 33.89
N GLY A 68 7.24 31.28 33.95
CA GLY A 68 8.46 31.68 34.64
C GLY A 68 9.72 31.71 33.73
N GLU A 69 9.64 31.19 32.52
CA GLU A 69 10.73 31.28 31.53
C GLU A 69 10.68 32.58 30.72
N ALA A 70 11.81 32.96 30.13
CA ALA A 70 11.88 34.06 29.19
C ALA A 70 11.16 33.69 27.88
N LEU A 71 10.47 34.67 27.26
CA LEU A 71 9.81 34.48 25.97
C LEU A 71 10.84 34.17 24.87
N ASP A 72 10.76 32.98 24.26
CA ASP A 72 11.59 32.56 23.15
C ASP A 72 10.71 32.26 21.91
N GLN A 73 10.90 33.04 20.84
CA GLN A 73 10.18 32.87 19.57
C GLN A 73 10.43 31.52 18.89
N ARG A 74 11.56 30.86 19.18
CA ARG A 74 11.85 29.53 18.64
C ARG A 74 10.99 28.48 19.33
N LYS A 75 10.86 28.57 20.68
CA LYS A 75 9.95 27.70 21.43
C LYS A 75 8.50 27.89 20.98
N LEU A 76 8.03 29.13 20.81
CA LEU A 76 6.66 29.38 20.31
C LEU A 76 6.42 28.74 18.93
N ARG A 77 7.37 28.81 18.01
CA ARG A 77 7.25 28.12 16.72
C ARG A 77 7.24 26.61 16.87
N GLN A 78 8.06 26.08 17.75
CA GLN A 78 8.09 24.66 18.07
C GLN A 78 6.75 24.20 18.66
N ASP A 79 6.20 24.95 19.59
CA ASP A 79 4.90 24.69 20.20
C ASP A 79 3.79 24.63 19.14
N ILE A 80 3.77 25.59 18.19
CA ILE A 80 2.82 25.57 17.08
C ILE A 80 2.98 24.30 16.24
N HIS A 81 4.21 23.87 15.95
CA HIS A 81 4.47 22.63 15.22
C HIS A 81 3.98 21.40 16.00
N ILE A 82 4.30 21.32 17.28
CA ILE A 82 3.85 20.23 18.15
C ILE A 82 2.31 20.12 18.12
N LEU A 83 1.61 21.26 18.26
CA LEU A 83 0.15 21.27 18.23
C LEU A 83 -0.44 20.90 16.86
N HIS A 84 0.20 21.29 15.76
CA HIS A 84 -0.21 20.84 14.43
C HIS A 84 0.04 19.34 14.22
N ASP A 85 1.15 18.82 14.73
CA ASP A 85 1.51 17.39 14.62
C ASP A 85 0.57 16.48 15.42
N MET A 86 -0.13 17.02 16.45
CA MET A 86 -1.20 16.29 17.14
C MET A 86 -2.37 15.92 16.20
N ASN A 87 -2.50 16.60 15.06
CA ASN A 87 -3.57 16.42 14.07
C ASN A 87 -5.01 16.59 14.61
N LEU A 88 -5.15 17.20 15.77
CA LEU A 88 -6.45 17.49 16.41
C LEU A 88 -7.01 18.85 16.02
N PHE A 89 -6.14 19.77 15.64
CA PHE A 89 -6.50 21.16 15.36
C PHE A 89 -6.40 21.49 13.88
N ARG A 90 -7.37 22.27 13.39
CA ARG A 90 -7.38 22.83 12.04
C ARG A 90 -6.51 24.08 11.95
N ASP A 91 -6.53 24.88 13.02
CA ASP A 91 -5.78 26.13 13.15
C ASP A 91 -5.22 26.27 14.56
N VAL A 92 -4.02 26.84 14.67
CA VAL A 92 -3.31 27.09 15.91
C VAL A 92 -2.69 28.48 15.81
N GLN A 93 -3.11 29.38 16.70
CA GLN A 93 -2.59 30.73 16.79
C GLN A 93 -2.02 30.97 18.19
N VAL A 94 -0.96 31.77 18.29
CA VAL A 94 -0.39 32.17 19.59
C VAL A 94 -0.41 33.69 19.66
N GLU A 95 -1.16 34.21 20.61
CA GLU A 95 -1.22 35.62 20.96
C GLU A 95 -0.30 35.88 22.14
N VAL A 96 0.46 36.98 22.07
CA VAL A 96 1.37 37.39 23.14
C VAL A 96 0.92 38.77 23.63
N GLU A 97 0.42 38.83 24.86
CA GLU A 97 0.03 40.07 25.50
C GLU A 97 1.07 40.47 26.55
N THR A 98 1.41 41.76 26.61
CA THR A 98 2.35 42.31 27.60
C THR A 98 1.58 42.89 28.78
N GLY A 99 1.77 42.32 29.97
CA GLY A 99 1.20 42.79 31.21
C GLY A 99 2.25 43.45 32.13
N GLU A 100 1.80 43.95 33.28
CA GLU A 100 2.70 44.52 34.32
C GLU A 100 3.62 43.45 34.94
N ASP A 101 3.15 42.19 35.05
CA ASP A 101 3.83 41.07 35.69
C ASP A 101 4.62 40.18 34.69
N GLY A 102 4.60 40.49 33.38
CA GLY A 102 5.24 39.70 32.33
C GLY A 102 4.35 39.45 31.12
N TYR A 103 4.67 38.41 30.36
CA TYR A 103 3.92 38.03 29.16
C TYR A 103 2.81 37.04 29.49
N LEU A 104 1.61 37.29 28.94
CA LEU A 104 0.54 36.29 28.82
C LEU A 104 0.63 35.65 27.44
N LEU A 105 0.78 34.34 27.38
CA LEU A 105 0.67 33.58 26.17
C LEU A 105 -0.73 32.97 26.07
N ARG A 106 -1.44 33.28 24.98
CA ARG A 106 -2.75 32.69 24.69
C ARG A 106 -2.64 31.83 23.42
N TYR A 107 -2.78 30.52 23.58
CA TYR A 107 -2.90 29.58 22.48
C TYR A 107 -4.38 29.46 22.10
N VAL A 108 -4.74 29.99 20.95
CA VAL A 108 -6.08 29.88 20.38
C VAL A 108 -6.07 28.75 19.33
N VAL A 109 -6.78 27.68 19.63
CA VAL A 109 -6.86 26.51 18.75
C VAL A 109 -8.27 26.36 18.20
N THR A 110 -8.36 25.86 16.97
CA THR A 110 -9.63 25.47 16.37
C THR A 110 -9.58 23.98 16.10
N GLU A 111 -10.44 23.22 16.76
CA GLU A 111 -10.50 21.78 16.60
C GLU A 111 -10.88 21.38 15.16
N ARG A 112 -10.45 20.20 14.75
CA ARG A 112 -10.94 19.55 13.53
C ARG A 112 -12.27 18.88 13.81
N ALA A 113 -13.15 18.93 12.83
CA ALA A 113 -14.42 18.23 12.90
C ALA A 113 -14.22 16.72 13.08
N ARG A 114 -15.12 16.08 13.81
CA ARG A 114 -15.09 14.66 14.16
C ARG A 114 -16.26 13.89 13.56
N LEU A 115 -16.12 12.59 13.48
CA LEU A 115 -17.17 11.70 13.07
C LEU A 115 -18.11 11.42 14.25
N ALA A 116 -19.34 11.95 14.18
CA ALA A 116 -20.39 11.69 15.16
C ALA A 116 -21.01 10.30 14.98
N ASP A 117 -21.10 9.83 13.73
CA ASP A 117 -21.65 8.51 13.40
C ASP A 117 -21.03 7.97 12.11
N VAL A 118 -20.92 6.63 12.02
CA VAL A 118 -20.46 5.91 10.82
C VAL A 118 -21.46 4.79 10.54
N ARG A 119 -22.15 4.87 9.41
CA ARG A 119 -23.16 3.90 9.00
C ARG A 119 -22.83 3.26 7.65
N ILE A 120 -23.32 2.05 7.48
CA ILE A 120 -23.26 1.30 6.21
C ILE A 120 -24.70 0.99 5.80
N GLU A 121 -25.06 1.40 4.61
CA GLU A 121 -26.41 1.19 4.03
C GLU A 121 -26.33 0.42 2.71
N GLY A 122 -27.39 -0.35 2.39
CA GLY A 122 -27.49 -1.13 1.16
C GLY A 122 -26.79 -2.47 1.20
N LEU A 123 -26.36 -2.93 2.36
CA LEU A 123 -25.60 -4.17 2.56
C LEU A 123 -26.54 -5.33 2.90
N THR A 124 -26.58 -6.35 2.01
CA THR A 124 -27.41 -7.57 2.17
C THR A 124 -26.66 -8.87 1.87
N LEU A 125 -25.63 -8.83 1.03
CA LEU A 125 -24.95 -10.01 0.49
C LEU A 125 -23.68 -10.40 1.25
N VAL A 126 -23.05 -9.43 1.90
CA VAL A 126 -21.81 -9.62 2.68
C VAL A 126 -22.08 -9.33 4.16
N SER A 127 -21.34 -9.97 5.05
CA SER A 127 -21.50 -9.76 6.49
C SER A 127 -21.11 -8.36 6.92
N LYS A 128 -22.07 -7.62 7.51
CA LYS A 128 -21.82 -6.30 8.07
C LYS A 128 -20.67 -6.32 9.10
N THR A 129 -20.64 -7.33 9.95
CA THR A 129 -19.63 -7.48 11.00
C THR A 129 -18.22 -7.65 10.43
N GLU A 130 -18.07 -8.34 9.29
CA GLU A 130 -16.76 -8.50 8.65
C GLU A 130 -16.26 -7.18 8.06
N ILE A 131 -17.13 -6.42 7.40
CA ILE A 131 -16.79 -5.10 6.88
C ILE A 131 -16.42 -4.15 8.03
N GLU A 132 -17.26 -4.06 9.08
CA GLU A 132 -17.02 -3.16 10.23
C GLU A 132 -15.69 -3.44 10.95
N LYS A 133 -15.23 -4.69 10.99
CA LYS A 133 -13.91 -5.04 11.56
C LYS A 133 -12.73 -4.49 10.75
N GLN A 134 -12.89 -4.35 9.45
CA GLN A 134 -11.83 -3.91 8.54
C GLN A 134 -11.80 -2.39 8.38
N LEU A 135 -12.92 -1.69 8.65
CA LEU A 135 -12.97 -0.24 8.57
C LEU A 135 -11.97 0.40 9.54
N THR A 136 -11.20 1.34 9.01
CA THR A 136 -10.23 2.12 9.78
C THR A 136 -10.83 3.38 10.40
N VAL A 137 -11.97 3.86 9.86
CA VAL A 137 -12.71 5.00 10.42
C VAL A 137 -13.65 4.55 11.53
N LYS A 138 -13.67 5.33 12.62
CA LYS A 138 -14.53 5.09 13.79
C LYS A 138 -15.22 6.36 14.24
N VAL A 139 -16.29 6.21 15.02
CA VAL A 139 -16.92 7.31 15.71
C VAL A 139 -15.90 8.00 16.63
N GLN A 140 -15.89 9.32 16.66
CA GLN A 140 -14.94 10.24 17.31
C GLN A 140 -13.60 10.43 16.59
N ASP A 141 -13.31 9.74 15.49
CA ASP A 141 -12.14 10.06 14.68
C ASP A 141 -12.26 11.46 14.07
N VAL A 142 -11.11 12.08 13.83
CA VAL A 142 -11.04 13.31 13.05
C VAL A 142 -11.50 13.04 11.63
N PHE A 143 -12.38 13.91 11.14
CA PHE A 143 -12.90 13.81 9.78
C PHE A 143 -11.79 14.00 8.73
N ASP A 144 -11.65 13.03 7.81
CA ASP A 144 -10.64 13.04 6.74
C ASP A 144 -11.19 12.36 5.48
N PHE A 145 -11.26 13.10 4.38
CA PHE A 145 -11.72 12.58 3.08
C PHE A 145 -10.82 11.48 2.51
N VAL A 146 -9.51 11.51 2.81
CA VAL A 146 -8.58 10.47 2.33
C VAL A 146 -8.92 9.15 2.98
N LYS A 147 -9.09 9.16 4.30
CA LYS A 147 -9.52 7.97 5.05
C LYS A 147 -10.87 7.43 4.58
N LEU A 148 -11.81 8.29 4.20
CA LEU A 148 -13.10 7.82 3.66
C LEU A 148 -12.92 7.05 2.36
N ARG A 149 -12.08 7.52 1.44
CA ARG A 149 -11.78 6.81 0.20
C ARG A 149 -11.06 5.49 0.43
N GLU A 150 -10.13 5.46 1.37
CA GLU A 150 -9.47 4.20 1.76
C GLU A 150 -10.49 3.19 2.27
N ASN A 151 -11.48 3.64 3.04
CA ASN A 151 -12.54 2.76 3.54
C ASN A 151 -13.54 2.34 2.45
N GLU A 152 -13.81 3.18 1.45
CA GLU A 152 -14.55 2.76 0.25
C GLU A 152 -13.83 1.61 -0.47
N GLU A 153 -12.50 1.69 -0.65
CA GLU A 153 -11.73 0.61 -1.28
C GLU A 153 -11.68 -0.66 -0.42
N ILE A 154 -11.59 -0.55 0.91
CA ILE A 154 -11.68 -1.70 1.81
C ILE A 154 -13.00 -2.45 1.61
N ILE A 155 -14.12 -1.73 1.55
CA ILE A 155 -15.43 -2.33 1.30
C ILE A 155 -15.47 -2.97 -0.09
N LEU A 156 -14.98 -2.28 -1.13
CA LEU A 156 -14.94 -2.79 -2.50
C LEU A 156 -14.11 -4.08 -2.59
N GLU A 157 -12.97 -4.15 -1.91
CA GLU A 157 -12.13 -5.35 -1.90
C GLU A 157 -12.82 -6.53 -1.24
N GLU A 158 -13.55 -6.30 -0.13
CA GLU A 158 -14.28 -7.38 0.52
C GLU A 158 -15.36 -7.96 -0.38
N TYR A 159 -16.10 -7.11 -1.10
CA TYR A 159 -17.06 -7.57 -2.09
C TYR A 159 -16.40 -8.29 -3.28
N ARG A 160 -15.22 -7.84 -3.73
CA ARG A 160 -14.48 -8.53 -4.81
C ARG A 160 -14.06 -9.94 -4.39
N LYS A 161 -13.60 -10.13 -3.16
CA LYS A 161 -13.24 -11.45 -2.61
C LYS A 161 -14.42 -12.40 -2.60
N GLU A 162 -15.62 -11.87 -2.32
CA GLU A 162 -16.87 -12.64 -2.30
C GLU A 162 -17.50 -12.84 -3.70
N GLY A 163 -16.84 -12.37 -4.78
CA GLY A 163 -17.28 -12.55 -6.16
C GLY A 163 -18.26 -11.49 -6.68
N TYR A 164 -18.25 -10.30 -6.10
CA TYR A 164 -19.07 -9.16 -6.51
C TYR A 164 -18.22 -7.99 -7.07
N PRO A 165 -17.50 -8.17 -8.18
CA PRO A 165 -16.57 -7.16 -8.69
C PRO A 165 -17.25 -5.89 -9.23
N LYS A 166 -18.57 -5.88 -9.38
CA LYS A 166 -19.35 -4.75 -9.91
C LYS A 166 -19.98 -3.87 -8.86
N VAL A 167 -19.84 -4.19 -7.59
CA VAL A 167 -20.37 -3.39 -6.49
C VAL A 167 -19.87 -1.94 -6.60
N LYS A 168 -20.70 -1.00 -6.19
CA LYS A 168 -20.33 0.40 -6.10
C LYS A 168 -20.49 0.85 -4.66
N VAL A 169 -19.48 1.52 -4.15
CA VAL A 169 -19.47 2.09 -2.81
C VAL A 169 -19.24 3.59 -2.94
N ARG A 170 -19.98 4.37 -2.17
CA ARG A 170 -19.83 5.82 -2.08
C ARG A 170 -20.02 6.25 -0.64
N SER A 171 -19.14 7.09 -0.14
CA SER A 171 -19.34 7.77 1.13
C SER A 171 -20.19 9.02 0.92
N ARG A 172 -21.26 9.15 1.69
CA ARG A 172 -22.04 10.37 1.81
C ARG A 172 -21.78 10.99 3.17
N VAL A 173 -21.36 12.25 3.17
CA VAL A 173 -21.07 13.01 4.38
C VAL A 173 -22.24 13.93 4.67
N VAL A 174 -22.73 13.87 5.90
CA VAL A 174 -23.83 14.72 6.40
C VAL A 174 -23.27 15.57 7.54
N GLU A 175 -23.26 16.87 7.38
CA GLU A 175 -22.91 17.83 8.43
C GLU A 175 -24.06 17.89 9.43
N GLN A 176 -23.81 17.53 10.68
CA GLN A 176 -24.78 17.66 11.76
C GLN A 176 -24.67 19.04 12.43
N ASP A 177 -23.45 19.50 12.63
CA ASP A 177 -23.08 20.85 13.06
C ASP A 177 -21.64 21.18 12.59
N GLU A 178 -21.08 22.32 13.00
CA GLU A 178 -19.76 22.81 12.57
C GLU A 178 -18.61 21.85 12.93
N MET A 179 -18.79 21.00 13.95
CA MET A 179 -17.76 20.12 14.51
C MET A 179 -18.06 18.63 14.33
N ASN A 180 -19.26 18.29 13.90
CA ASN A 180 -19.74 16.92 13.87
C ASN A 180 -20.26 16.53 12.48
N TYR A 181 -19.66 15.46 11.92
CA TYR A 181 -20.06 14.87 10.66
C TYR A 181 -20.53 13.42 10.84
N GLU A 182 -21.56 13.06 10.12
CA GLU A 182 -21.98 11.68 9.96
C GLU A 182 -21.50 11.17 8.59
N VAL A 183 -20.94 9.96 8.56
CA VAL A 183 -20.53 9.29 7.34
C VAL A 183 -21.43 8.08 7.08
N ILE A 184 -21.96 8.00 5.87
CA ILE A 184 -22.79 6.89 5.42
C ILE A 184 -22.13 6.27 4.19
N PHE A 185 -21.65 5.03 4.31
CA PHE A 185 -21.20 4.25 3.16
C PHE A 185 -22.42 3.63 2.46
N GLU A 186 -22.79 4.18 1.31
CA GLU A 186 -23.90 3.69 0.49
C GLU A 186 -23.36 2.63 -0.47
N ILE A 187 -23.91 1.42 -0.39
CA ILE A 187 -23.51 0.26 -1.19
C ILE A 187 -24.60 -0.05 -2.20
N ASP A 188 -24.25 -0.01 -3.48
CA ASP A 188 -25.09 -0.47 -4.58
C ASP A 188 -24.60 -1.87 -4.98
N GLU A 189 -25.15 -2.89 -4.33
CA GLU A 189 -24.84 -4.28 -4.59
C GLU A 189 -25.28 -4.68 -5.99
N LYS A 190 -24.40 -5.37 -6.71
CA LYS A 190 -24.68 -5.91 -8.04
C LYS A 190 -24.65 -7.43 -7.99
N PRO A 191 -25.30 -8.11 -8.94
CA PRO A 191 -25.29 -9.56 -9.00
C PRO A 191 -23.87 -10.13 -9.02
N ARG A 192 -23.72 -11.33 -8.44
CA ARG A 192 -22.49 -12.11 -8.50
C ARG A 192 -22.08 -12.36 -9.94
N VAL A 193 -20.78 -12.36 -10.19
CA VAL A 193 -20.22 -12.63 -11.52
C VAL A 193 -19.66 -14.05 -11.54
N PHE A 194 -20.09 -14.84 -12.51
CA PHE A 194 -19.63 -16.21 -12.70
C PHE A 194 -18.74 -16.33 -13.93
N LEU A 195 -17.62 -17.00 -13.77
CA LEU A 195 -16.71 -17.37 -14.85
C LEU A 195 -17.28 -18.54 -15.61
N THR A 196 -17.66 -18.33 -16.87
CA THR A 196 -18.27 -19.37 -17.71
C THR A 196 -17.23 -20.09 -18.56
N ASP A 197 -16.30 -19.34 -19.14
CA ASP A 197 -15.34 -19.89 -20.09
C ASP A 197 -13.98 -19.21 -19.95
N ILE A 198 -12.92 -20.02 -20.07
CA ILE A 198 -11.53 -19.56 -20.20
C ILE A 198 -11.01 -20.05 -21.56
N TYR A 199 -10.80 -19.11 -22.46
CA TYR A 199 -10.23 -19.39 -23.78
C TYR A 199 -8.72 -19.13 -23.76
N VAL A 200 -7.95 -20.09 -24.25
CA VAL A 200 -6.50 -19.99 -24.36
C VAL A 200 -6.09 -20.04 -25.83
N SER A 201 -5.23 -19.12 -26.22
CA SER A 201 -4.69 -19.03 -27.60
C SER A 201 -3.19 -18.81 -27.59
N GLY A 202 -2.55 -19.11 -28.76
CA GLY A 202 -1.11 -18.90 -28.96
C GLY A 202 -0.23 -19.99 -28.35
N THR A 203 -0.82 -21.10 -27.90
CA THR A 203 -0.12 -22.26 -27.34
C THR A 203 0.06 -23.36 -28.39
N SER A 204 1.21 -24.00 -28.34
CA SER A 204 1.53 -25.20 -29.14
C SER A 204 2.12 -26.34 -28.29
N PHE A 205 2.77 -26.00 -27.19
CA PHE A 205 3.36 -26.98 -26.28
C PHE A 205 2.32 -27.55 -25.30
N TYR A 206 1.48 -26.70 -24.72
CA TYR A 206 0.38 -27.13 -23.89
C TYR A 206 -0.97 -26.97 -24.60
N SER A 207 -1.85 -27.94 -24.43
CA SER A 207 -3.27 -27.77 -24.82
C SER A 207 -4.00 -26.83 -23.91
N GLU A 208 -5.15 -26.31 -24.37
CA GLU A 208 -6.05 -25.52 -23.51
C GLU A 208 -6.45 -26.28 -22.22
N LEU A 209 -6.70 -27.59 -22.34
CA LEU A 209 -7.03 -28.46 -21.21
C LEU A 209 -5.87 -28.58 -20.21
N ASP A 210 -4.62 -28.60 -20.69
CA ASP A 210 -3.46 -28.64 -19.81
C ASP A 210 -3.32 -27.31 -19.06
N ILE A 211 -3.51 -26.19 -19.74
CA ILE A 211 -3.50 -24.86 -19.10
C ILE A 211 -4.60 -24.77 -18.03
N LYS A 212 -5.83 -25.21 -18.35
CA LYS A 212 -6.95 -25.22 -17.39
C LYS A 212 -6.69 -26.09 -16.15
N ARG A 213 -5.81 -27.09 -16.23
CA ARG A 213 -5.38 -27.90 -15.07
C ARG A 213 -4.34 -27.20 -14.19
N PHE A 214 -3.64 -26.22 -14.69
CA PHE A 214 -2.60 -25.49 -13.92
C PHE A 214 -3.17 -24.34 -13.10
N ILE A 215 -4.36 -23.85 -13.45
CA ILE A 215 -4.97 -22.68 -12.86
C ILE A 215 -5.90 -23.03 -11.69
N LEU A 216 -6.12 -22.05 -10.83
CA LEU A 216 -7.01 -22.12 -9.68
C LEU A 216 -8.43 -21.69 -10.02
N SER A 217 -8.57 -20.78 -10.99
CA SER A 217 -9.88 -20.35 -11.48
C SER A 217 -10.60 -21.52 -12.14
N ALA A 218 -11.81 -21.77 -11.71
CA ALA A 218 -12.67 -22.82 -12.26
C ALA A 218 -13.84 -22.20 -13.01
N GLU A 219 -14.17 -22.78 -14.18
CA GLU A 219 -15.41 -22.47 -14.88
C GLU A 219 -16.60 -22.94 -14.03
N ILE A 220 -17.76 -22.28 -14.19
CA ILE A 220 -18.99 -22.68 -13.48
C ILE A 220 -19.39 -24.09 -13.89
N ASP A 221 -19.71 -24.93 -12.92
CA ASP A 221 -20.23 -26.26 -13.12
C ASP A 221 -21.63 -26.44 -12.57
N CYS A 222 -22.23 -27.60 -12.76
CA CYS A 222 -23.58 -27.89 -12.29
C CYS A 222 -23.71 -27.99 -10.76
N PHE A 223 -22.60 -27.96 -10.02
CA PHE A 223 -22.54 -27.99 -8.56
C PHE A 223 -22.12 -26.64 -7.97
N ALA A 224 -22.06 -25.58 -8.77
CA ALA A 224 -21.62 -24.24 -8.34
C ALA A 224 -22.34 -23.71 -7.10
N TRP A 225 -23.62 -24.09 -6.90
CA TRP A 225 -24.41 -23.72 -5.75
C TRP A 225 -23.93 -24.35 -4.44
N MET A 226 -23.14 -25.43 -4.51
CA MET A 226 -22.64 -26.19 -3.38
C MET A 226 -21.14 -25.98 -3.11
N ASN A 227 -20.34 -25.79 -4.18
CA ASN A 227 -18.88 -25.73 -4.10
C ASN A 227 -18.30 -24.37 -4.50
N GLU A 228 -19.16 -23.36 -4.77
CA GLU A 228 -18.78 -22.02 -5.25
C GLU A 228 -17.92 -22.03 -6.52
N SER A 229 -17.98 -23.09 -7.34
CA SER A 229 -17.25 -23.12 -8.62
C SER A 229 -17.71 -21.99 -9.53
N GLY A 230 -16.80 -21.47 -10.33
CA GLY A 230 -17.07 -20.40 -11.28
C GLY A 230 -17.25 -19.00 -10.66
N VAL A 231 -17.09 -18.81 -9.35
CA VAL A 231 -17.08 -17.47 -8.78
C VAL A 231 -15.83 -16.72 -9.23
N PHE A 232 -16.03 -15.62 -9.96
CA PHE A 232 -14.92 -14.81 -10.44
C PHE A 232 -14.25 -14.04 -9.30
N ARG A 233 -12.93 -14.21 -9.16
CA ARG A 233 -12.06 -13.45 -8.26
C ARG A 233 -10.86 -12.96 -9.04
N GLU A 234 -10.68 -11.65 -9.16
CA GLU A 234 -9.60 -11.05 -9.96
C GLU A 234 -8.20 -11.47 -9.46
N GLU A 235 -8.04 -11.64 -8.16
CA GLU A 235 -6.78 -12.10 -7.55
C GLU A 235 -6.42 -13.52 -8.00
N MET A 236 -7.40 -14.41 -8.17
CA MET A 236 -7.17 -15.77 -8.67
C MET A 236 -6.65 -15.76 -10.10
N VAL A 237 -7.17 -14.88 -10.96
CA VAL A 237 -6.68 -14.74 -12.34
C VAL A 237 -5.21 -14.33 -12.36
N ASN A 238 -4.81 -13.39 -11.52
CA ASN A 238 -3.40 -12.98 -11.42
C ASN A 238 -2.49 -14.12 -10.91
N GLN A 239 -2.97 -14.93 -9.97
CA GLN A 239 -2.27 -16.12 -9.52
C GLN A 239 -2.17 -17.17 -10.62
N ASP A 240 -3.22 -17.36 -11.41
CA ASP A 240 -3.26 -18.28 -12.54
C ASP A 240 -2.21 -17.93 -13.61
N LEU A 241 -2.06 -16.64 -13.93
CA LEU A 241 -1.01 -16.19 -14.87
C LEU A 241 0.39 -16.57 -14.37
N ALA A 242 0.63 -16.43 -13.06
CA ALA A 242 1.90 -16.82 -12.46
C ALA A 242 2.10 -18.34 -12.49
N LEU A 243 1.06 -19.14 -12.25
CA LEU A 243 1.11 -20.59 -12.32
C LEU A 243 1.38 -21.08 -13.75
N ILE A 244 0.69 -20.51 -14.74
CA ILE A 244 0.93 -20.81 -16.15
C ILE A 244 2.38 -20.49 -16.52
N SER A 245 2.84 -19.28 -16.21
CA SER A 245 4.22 -18.85 -16.48
C SER A 245 5.23 -19.79 -15.82
N GLN A 246 4.97 -20.23 -14.59
CA GLN A 246 5.83 -21.17 -13.88
C GLN A 246 5.93 -22.52 -14.60
N GLN A 247 4.82 -23.03 -15.15
CA GLN A 247 4.85 -24.30 -15.89
C GLN A 247 5.67 -24.19 -17.19
N TYR A 248 5.53 -23.08 -17.92
CA TYR A 248 6.35 -22.81 -19.09
C TYR A 248 7.84 -22.70 -18.75
N LEU A 249 8.18 -21.95 -17.70
CA LEU A 249 9.56 -21.80 -17.21
C LEU A 249 10.19 -23.13 -16.82
N LYS A 250 9.44 -24.02 -16.15
CA LYS A 250 9.90 -25.37 -15.79
C LYS A 250 10.28 -26.21 -17.02
N ASN A 251 9.66 -25.92 -18.16
CA ASN A 251 9.86 -26.62 -19.43
C ASN A 251 10.73 -25.82 -20.42
N GLY A 252 11.55 -24.90 -19.92
CA GLY A 252 12.56 -24.20 -20.73
C GLY A 252 12.05 -23.04 -21.57
N PHE A 253 10.79 -22.65 -21.46
CA PHE A 253 10.24 -21.50 -22.18
C PHE A 253 10.51 -20.20 -21.43
N ILE A 254 11.76 -19.80 -21.33
CA ILE A 254 12.20 -18.64 -20.53
C ILE A 254 11.77 -17.29 -21.10
N LYS A 255 11.26 -17.27 -22.31
CA LYS A 255 10.73 -16.08 -23.00
C LYS A 255 9.21 -16.11 -23.13
N VAL A 256 8.54 -16.96 -22.35
CA VAL A 256 7.10 -16.98 -22.33
C VAL A 256 6.55 -15.61 -21.92
N PHE A 257 5.58 -15.15 -22.66
CA PHE A 257 4.86 -13.92 -22.37
C PHE A 257 3.35 -14.17 -22.43
N ILE A 258 2.62 -13.71 -21.43
CA ILE A 258 1.17 -13.82 -21.38
C ILE A 258 0.62 -12.41 -21.42
N ASP A 259 -0.20 -12.13 -22.41
CA ASP A 259 -0.87 -10.84 -22.54
C ASP A 259 -1.80 -10.58 -21.34
N LYS A 260 -2.11 -9.30 -21.10
CA LYS A 260 -3.13 -8.96 -20.13
C LYS A 260 -4.45 -9.65 -20.50
N PRO A 261 -5.09 -10.39 -19.55
CA PRO A 261 -6.33 -11.10 -19.81
C PRO A 261 -7.42 -10.19 -20.37
N GLN A 262 -8.07 -10.61 -21.43
CA GLN A 262 -9.24 -9.93 -21.97
C GLN A 262 -10.47 -10.51 -21.29
N VAL A 263 -11.16 -9.67 -20.53
CA VAL A 263 -12.35 -10.04 -19.77
C VAL A 263 -13.58 -9.47 -20.45
N THR A 264 -14.53 -10.35 -20.82
CA THR A 264 -15.82 -9.95 -21.41
C THR A 264 -16.94 -10.31 -20.45
N ILE A 265 -17.73 -9.31 -20.06
CA ILE A 265 -18.85 -9.51 -19.15
C ILE A 265 -20.15 -9.44 -19.92
N ILE A 266 -20.97 -10.49 -19.81
CA ILE A 266 -22.31 -10.60 -20.37
C ILE A 266 -23.31 -10.40 -19.22
N ASN A 267 -24.09 -9.33 -19.28
CA ASN A 267 -25.03 -8.97 -18.22
C ASN A 267 -26.40 -9.60 -18.45
N ASN A 268 -26.95 -10.16 -17.37
CA ASN A 268 -28.34 -10.55 -17.25
C ASN A 268 -28.93 -9.82 -16.02
N PRO A 269 -30.25 -9.61 -15.89
CA PRO A 269 -30.84 -8.98 -14.70
C PRO A 269 -30.48 -9.65 -13.37
N ASP A 270 -30.43 -10.98 -13.34
CA ASP A 270 -30.25 -11.75 -12.11
C ASP A 270 -28.78 -12.19 -11.85
N TYR A 271 -27.94 -12.21 -12.88
CA TYR A 271 -26.54 -12.65 -12.80
C TYR A 271 -25.69 -12.04 -13.92
N SER A 272 -24.39 -12.19 -13.81
CA SER A 272 -23.45 -11.81 -14.86
C SER A 272 -22.53 -12.97 -15.19
N TRP A 273 -22.38 -13.23 -16.48
CA TRP A 273 -21.43 -14.19 -17.01
C TRP A 273 -20.13 -13.47 -17.37
N LEU A 274 -19.03 -14.17 -17.21
CA LEU A 274 -17.70 -13.64 -17.54
C LEU A 274 -16.91 -14.66 -18.35
N GLU A 275 -16.38 -14.25 -19.47
CA GLU A 275 -15.41 -14.99 -20.27
C GLU A 275 -14.02 -14.35 -20.10
N VAL A 276 -13.01 -15.18 -19.92
CA VAL A 276 -11.59 -14.77 -19.88
C VAL A 276 -10.89 -15.31 -21.11
N ARG A 277 -10.17 -14.45 -21.83
CA ARG A 277 -9.32 -14.84 -22.95
C ARG A 277 -7.87 -14.56 -22.61
N LEU A 278 -7.06 -15.63 -22.67
CA LEU A 278 -5.63 -15.61 -22.43
C LEU A 278 -4.92 -15.81 -23.77
N ASN A 279 -4.03 -14.90 -24.12
CA ASN A 279 -3.15 -15.06 -25.27
C ASN A 279 -1.72 -15.25 -24.76
N ILE A 280 -1.10 -16.37 -25.15
CA ILE A 280 0.21 -16.78 -24.68
C ILE A 280 1.17 -16.80 -25.86
N THR A 281 2.30 -16.15 -25.71
CA THR A 281 3.43 -16.26 -26.64
C THR A 281 4.49 -17.11 -25.96
N GLU A 282 4.62 -18.39 -26.37
CA GLU A 282 5.50 -19.36 -25.71
C GLU A 282 6.99 -19.01 -25.87
N GLY A 283 7.35 -18.49 -27.03
CA GLY A 283 8.74 -18.34 -27.42
C GLY A 283 9.44 -19.70 -27.70
N PRO A 284 10.75 -19.72 -27.93
CA PRO A 284 11.50 -20.97 -28.12
C PRO A 284 11.77 -21.66 -26.77
N GLN A 285 11.83 -22.99 -26.81
CA GLN A 285 12.31 -23.81 -25.70
C GLN A 285 13.83 -23.76 -25.61
N PHE A 286 14.37 -23.56 -24.42
CA PHE A 286 15.79 -23.48 -24.11
C PHE A 286 16.27 -24.71 -23.36
N TYR A 287 17.51 -25.11 -23.62
CA TYR A 287 18.20 -26.20 -22.96
C TYR A 287 19.35 -25.67 -22.12
N THR A 288 19.74 -26.42 -21.12
CA THR A 288 20.90 -26.10 -20.28
C THR A 288 22.17 -26.26 -21.14
N GLY A 289 22.91 -25.16 -21.29
CA GLY A 289 24.21 -25.12 -21.93
C GLY A 289 25.32 -25.60 -20.99
N LYS A 290 26.39 -24.84 -20.90
CA LYS A 290 27.50 -25.14 -19.99
C LYS A 290 27.13 -24.79 -18.55
N VAL A 291 27.36 -25.75 -17.64
CA VAL A 291 27.22 -25.52 -16.19
C VAL A 291 28.60 -25.49 -15.55
N GLU A 292 28.94 -24.40 -14.90
CA GLU A 292 30.26 -24.15 -14.28
C GLU A 292 30.15 -23.64 -12.88
N VAL A 293 31.19 -23.85 -12.10
CA VAL A 293 31.43 -23.17 -10.82
C VAL A 293 32.72 -22.38 -10.91
N SER A 294 32.77 -21.21 -10.28
CA SER A 294 33.95 -20.32 -10.30
C SER A 294 34.05 -19.53 -8.98
N GLY A 295 35.21 -18.86 -8.79
CA GLY A 295 35.46 -18.08 -7.59
C GLY A 295 36.23 -18.87 -6.54
N ASP A 296 35.80 -18.78 -5.29
CA ASP A 296 36.49 -19.38 -4.15
C ASP A 296 36.09 -20.86 -3.97
N LEU A 297 36.72 -21.75 -4.74
CA LEU A 297 36.38 -23.18 -4.75
C LEU A 297 36.92 -23.92 -3.52
N LEU A 298 36.20 -24.94 -3.07
CA LEU A 298 36.59 -25.90 -2.05
C LEU A 298 36.75 -27.28 -2.74
N GLY A 299 38.00 -27.65 -3.02
CA GLY A 299 38.30 -28.95 -3.66
C GLY A 299 38.16 -28.95 -5.17
N ASP A 300 37.86 -30.13 -5.74
CA ASP A 300 37.71 -30.29 -7.20
C ASP A 300 36.38 -29.71 -7.67
N THR A 301 36.44 -29.06 -8.82
CA THR A 301 35.26 -28.53 -9.52
C THR A 301 34.22 -29.60 -9.78
N GLN A 302 34.68 -30.83 -10.09
CA GLN A 302 33.79 -31.96 -10.40
C GLN A 302 32.93 -32.35 -9.19
N ASP A 303 33.49 -32.34 -7.98
CA ASP A 303 32.76 -32.66 -6.74
C ASP A 303 31.63 -31.66 -6.46
N LEU A 304 31.78 -30.40 -6.91
CA LEU A 304 30.76 -29.38 -6.76
C LEU A 304 29.70 -29.42 -7.86
N LEU A 305 30.04 -29.95 -9.05
CA LEU A 305 29.13 -30.06 -10.21
C LEU A 305 28.27 -31.34 -10.19
N GLU A 306 28.80 -32.42 -9.63
CA GLU A 306 28.11 -33.71 -9.57
C GLU A 306 26.73 -33.65 -8.90
N PRO A 307 26.57 -33.03 -7.73
CA PRO A 307 25.31 -32.97 -7.02
C PRO A 307 24.27 -32.03 -7.62
N LEU A 308 24.66 -31.15 -8.56
CA LEU A 308 23.74 -30.15 -9.13
C LEU A 308 22.63 -30.79 -9.95
N ASN A 309 21.46 -30.17 -9.92
CA ASN A 309 20.28 -30.66 -10.65
C ASN A 309 20.30 -30.25 -12.14
N LEU A 310 20.85 -29.08 -12.49
CA LEU A 310 21.01 -28.68 -13.88
C LEU A 310 22.10 -29.53 -14.56
N LYS A 311 21.74 -30.20 -15.65
CA LYS A 311 22.67 -30.99 -16.48
C LYS A 311 22.70 -30.44 -17.89
N THR A 312 23.91 -30.35 -18.45
CA THR A 312 24.12 -29.90 -19.85
C THR A 312 23.33 -30.77 -20.82
N GLY A 313 22.60 -30.14 -21.74
CA GLY A 313 21.76 -30.79 -22.74
C GLY A 313 20.31 -31.07 -22.30
N GLU A 314 19.98 -30.97 -21.03
CA GLU A 314 18.62 -31.11 -20.53
C GLU A 314 17.82 -29.82 -20.66
N ILE A 315 16.50 -29.89 -20.57
CA ILE A 315 15.64 -28.72 -20.61
C ILE A 315 16.04 -27.78 -19.48
N TYR A 316 16.26 -26.49 -19.82
CA TYR A 316 16.63 -25.51 -18.82
C TYR A 316 15.46 -25.20 -17.92
N ASN A 317 15.71 -25.26 -16.61
CA ASN A 317 14.72 -24.99 -15.59
C ASN A 317 15.29 -24.03 -14.52
N PRO A 318 14.83 -22.76 -14.44
CA PRO A 318 15.36 -21.77 -13.49
C PRO A 318 15.08 -22.14 -12.02
N PHE A 319 14.09 -22.99 -11.74
CA PHE A 319 13.83 -23.47 -10.39
C PHE A 319 14.90 -24.48 -9.94
N LEU A 320 15.40 -25.31 -10.85
CA LEU A 320 16.54 -26.18 -10.58
C LEU A 320 17.82 -25.36 -10.34
N GLN A 321 18.03 -24.30 -11.12
CA GLN A 321 19.14 -23.38 -10.88
C GLN A 321 19.12 -22.78 -9.47
N ASN A 322 17.93 -22.37 -8.96
CA ASN A 322 17.80 -21.86 -7.61
C ASN A 322 18.06 -22.95 -6.56
N ARG A 323 17.63 -24.19 -6.81
CA ARG A 323 17.92 -25.33 -5.95
C ARG A 323 19.42 -25.61 -5.88
N ASP A 324 20.09 -25.62 -7.03
CA ASP A 324 21.55 -25.79 -7.11
C ASP A 324 22.30 -24.71 -6.34
N ARG A 325 21.86 -23.46 -6.46
CA ARG A 325 22.40 -22.36 -5.64
C ARG A 325 22.28 -22.63 -4.15
N SER A 326 21.12 -23.12 -3.69
CA SER A 326 20.91 -23.43 -2.27
C SER A 326 21.79 -24.60 -1.84
N GLN A 327 21.90 -25.63 -2.66
CA GLN A 327 22.74 -26.80 -2.40
C GLN A 327 24.23 -26.45 -2.32
N LEU A 328 24.72 -25.61 -3.20
CA LEU A 328 26.09 -25.11 -3.13
C LEU A 328 26.32 -24.27 -1.85
N ASN A 329 25.35 -23.46 -1.44
CA ASN A 329 25.46 -22.74 -0.16
C ASN A 329 25.54 -23.71 1.03
N GLU A 330 24.74 -24.77 1.06
CA GLU A 330 24.75 -25.79 2.12
C GLU A 330 26.10 -26.51 2.20
N ILE A 331 26.66 -26.96 1.05
CA ILE A 331 27.98 -27.59 1.01
C ILE A 331 29.06 -26.72 1.65
N TYR A 332 29.03 -25.40 1.39
CA TYR A 332 30.00 -24.49 1.97
C TYR A 332 29.74 -24.19 3.45
N GLN A 333 28.48 -24.11 3.86
CA GLN A 333 28.09 -23.90 5.27
C GLN A 333 28.53 -25.09 6.13
N GLU A 334 28.38 -26.32 5.67
CA GLU A 334 28.87 -27.53 6.33
C GLU A 334 30.39 -27.54 6.53
N GLN A 335 31.13 -26.85 5.66
CA GLN A 335 32.57 -26.64 5.79
C GLN A 335 32.98 -25.46 6.69
N GLY A 336 31.98 -24.84 7.38
CA GLY A 336 32.18 -23.72 8.31
C GLY A 336 32.14 -22.32 7.69
N TYR A 337 31.77 -22.19 6.39
CA TYR A 337 31.62 -20.88 5.74
C TYR A 337 30.17 -20.39 5.83
N ALA A 338 29.73 -20.03 7.04
CA ALA A 338 28.35 -19.59 7.30
C ALA A 338 27.85 -18.41 6.45
N PHE A 339 28.75 -17.55 5.98
CA PHE A 339 28.45 -16.35 5.20
C PHE A 339 28.82 -16.47 3.72
N VAL A 340 28.94 -17.68 3.19
CA VAL A 340 29.17 -17.89 1.75
C VAL A 340 28.03 -17.31 0.92
N ARG A 341 28.35 -16.81 -0.24
CA ARG A 341 27.37 -16.31 -1.21
C ARG A 341 27.62 -16.95 -2.56
N VAL A 342 26.63 -17.70 -3.05
CA VAL A 342 26.63 -18.27 -4.39
C VAL A 342 25.74 -17.40 -5.29
N VAL A 343 26.33 -16.85 -6.35
CA VAL A 343 25.65 -15.98 -7.31
C VAL A 343 25.61 -16.67 -8.67
N PRO A 344 24.46 -17.16 -9.11
CA PRO A 344 24.34 -17.70 -10.46
C PRO A 344 24.44 -16.58 -11.50
N LYS A 345 25.29 -16.74 -12.50
CA LYS A 345 25.39 -15.90 -13.69
C LYS A 345 24.92 -16.70 -14.89
N THR A 346 23.90 -16.20 -15.57
CA THR A 346 23.34 -16.86 -16.75
C THR A 346 23.73 -16.11 -18.02
N LYS A 347 24.01 -16.87 -19.08
CA LYS A 347 24.21 -16.35 -20.43
C LYS A 347 23.31 -17.11 -21.40
N ILE A 348 22.35 -16.40 -21.98
CA ILE A 348 21.42 -16.93 -22.94
C ILE A 348 22.07 -16.88 -24.31
N ASN A 349 22.12 -18.03 -25.01
CA ASN A 349 22.53 -18.15 -26.39
C ASN A 349 21.27 -18.46 -27.23
N GLU A 350 20.81 -17.46 -27.97
CA GLU A 350 19.58 -17.56 -28.76
C GLU A 350 19.74 -18.49 -30.00
N ASP A 351 20.91 -18.46 -30.64
CA ASP A 351 21.17 -19.23 -31.85
C ASP A 351 21.11 -20.74 -31.57
N ASN A 352 21.71 -21.15 -30.45
CA ASN A 352 21.75 -22.55 -30.02
C ASN A 352 20.58 -22.91 -29.10
N ARG A 353 19.77 -21.94 -28.67
CA ARG A 353 18.70 -22.09 -27.66
C ARG A 353 19.21 -22.74 -26.39
N THR A 354 20.35 -22.25 -25.86
CA THR A 354 20.94 -22.75 -24.61
C THR A 354 21.12 -21.64 -23.61
N VAL A 355 21.13 -22.02 -22.32
CA VAL A 355 21.43 -21.16 -21.23
C VAL A 355 22.64 -21.69 -20.47
N ASP A 356 23.77 -21.00 -20.60
CA ASP A 356 24.96 -21.30 -19.81
C ASP A 356 24.81 -20.74 -18.41
N VAL A 357 25.17 -21.51 -17.40
CA VAL A 357 25.06 -21.12 -15.98
C VAL A 357 26.41 -21.25 -15.31
N ASN A 358 26.89 -20.15 -14.72
CA ASN A 358 28.10 -20.14 -13.92
C ASN A 358 27.74 -19.72 -12.49
N TYR A 359 27.94 -20.61 -11.53
CA TYR A 359 27.77 -20.33 -10.12
C TYR A 359 29.04 -19.69 -9.57
N GLN A 360 29.04 -18.37 -9.41
CA GLN A 360 30.16 -17.65 -8.79
C GLN A 360 30.06 -17.76 -7.28
N ILE A 361 31.03 -18.40 -6.68
CA ILE A 361 31.12 -18.61 -5.22
C ILE A 361 32.02 -17.54 -4.62
N ILE A 362 31.50 -16.86 -3.60
CA ILE A 362 32.20 -15.83 -2.84
C ILE A 362 32.24 -16.32 -1.39
N LYS A 363 33.39 -16.80 -0.99
CA LYS A 363 33.66 -17.31 0.35
C LYS A 363 33.99 -16.13 1.28
N ARG A 364 33.41 -16.09 2.45
CA ARG A 364 33.76 -15.15 3.52
C ARG A 364 34.51 -15.88 4.62
N GLU A 365 34.91 -15.16 5.67
CA GLU A 365 35.60 -15.76 6.82
C GLU A 365 34.80 -16.89 7.45
N LYS A 366 35.50 -17.91 7.97
CA LYS A 366 34.86 -19.00 8.71
C LYS A 366 34.26 -18.46 10.00
N ALA A 367 33.03 -18.85 10.28
CA ALA A 367 32.45 -18.65 11.59
C ALA A 367 32.89 -19.80 12.51
N TYR A 368 33.58 -19.49 13.57
CA TYR A 368 33.85 -20.45 14.65
C TYR A 368 32.77 -20.23 15.71
N ILE A 369 32.01 -21.26 16.01
CA ILE A 369 31.05 -21.31 17.11
C ILE A 369 31.72 -21.94 18.30
#